data_ea46cc646784aa2ac52b9d9c5030cad7
#
_entry.id   ea46cc646784aa2ac52b9d9c5030cad7
#
_cell.length_a   1.000
_cell.length_b   1.000
_cell.length_c   1.000
_cell.angle_alpha   90.00
_cell.angle_beta   90.00
_cell.angle_gamma   90.00
#
_symmetry.space_group_name_H-M   'P 1'
#
loop_
_entity.id
_entity.type
_entity.pdbx_description
1 polymer ?
#
loop_
_entity_poly.entity_id
_entity_poly.type
_entity_poly.pdbx_seq_one_letter_code
_entity_poly.pdbx_strand_id
1 'polypeptide(L)'
;MKHAKNTKSFASRWGFILASVGSAVGMANVWGFPNKMGSNGGGAFLLIYLLFVFIFSYVGLPAEFAMGRRAATGTLGAYENAWATRSKSAGKAGGLLGWLPLAGSMCIAVGYAVIVTYILKALADSLLGTLMTADTAAWFGAFSGTPYSVIPYHIVVVVGTLLTLFLGAHSIEKTNKVMMPLFFLIFLILAVRVALLPGAAAGYVFMFTPRWEALTDPMIWIWAMGQAFFSLSVTGSGMIVYGAYLSKDEDVVDVAQHTALFDTIAAVVAALVIIPACFSYGLDVGAGPSLLFVTLPTILQDIPLGRLFAIILYVAMIFAGVSSLQNMFEAVAESLMHKFPRLSRTAVLVILCVVCLGFGIGMETIDKWGPWMDLVSIYIIPIGATLGAISWFYVMKKDELLDAVNTGSGKLRGNLWYSVGRYVYVPLAVILCCVALFMHVAF
;
A
#
# COMPACT_ATOMS: atom_id res chain seq x y z
N MET A 1 -3.34 29.36 -29.86
CA MET A 1 -4.02 28.67 -28.75
C MET A 1 -3.00 27.75 -28.08
N LYS A 2 -2.46 28.11 -26.93
CA LYS A 2 -1.54 27.27 -26.15
C LYS A 2 -2.35 26.10 -25.60
N HIS A 3 -1.97 24.87 -25.95
CA HIS A 3 -2.54 23.66 -25.36
C HIS A 3 -2.50 23.80 -23.83
N ALA A 4 -3.66 23.84 -23.19
CA ALA A 4 -3.75 23.61 -21.75
C ALA A 4 -3.15 22.21 -21.52
N LYS A 5 -1.99 22.15 -20.86
CA LYS A 5 -1.35 20.90 -20.45
C LYS A 5 -2.39 20.13 -19.64
N ASN A 6 -2.73 18.95 -20.10
CA ASN A 6 -3.70 18.06 -19.46
C ASN A 6 -3.15 17.72 -18.07
N THR A 7 -3.61 18.41 -17.03
CA THR A 7 -3.16 18.25 -15.64
C THR A 7 -3.59 16.91 -15.03
N LYS A 8 -4.35 16.10 -15.77
CA LYS A 8 -4.93 14.83 -15.35
C LYS A 8 -4.14 13.60 -15.78
N SER A 9 -2.93 13.71 -16.32
CA SER A 9 -2.11 12.56 -16.71
C SER A 9 -0.68 12.69 -16.20
N PHE A 10 -0.04 11.57 -15.92
CA PHE A 10 1.40 11.53 -15.67
C PHE A 10 2.17 11.96 -16.93
N ALA A 11 3.26 12.66 -16.72
CA ALA A 11 4.05 13.23 -17.83
C ALA A 11 4.94 12.19 -18.52
N SER A 12 5.23 11.05 -17.85
CA SER A 12 6.11 10.03 -18.35
C SER A 12 5.76 8.64 -17.80
N ARG A 13 6.11 7.59 -18.58
CA ARG A 13 6.00 6.19 -18.15
C ARG A 13 6.71 5.93 -16.81
N TRP A 14 7.95 6.38 -16.66
CA TRP A 14 8.68 6.23 -15.41
C TRP A 14 8.05 7.02 -14.26
N GLY A 15 7.47 8.19 -14.55
CA GLY A 15 6.71 8.94 -13.56
C GLY A 15 5.49 8.18 -13.06
N PHE A 16 4.76 7.52 -13.96
CA PHE A 16 3.66 6.62 -13.59
C PHE A 16 4.15 5.43 -12.77
N ILE A 17 5.19 4.71 -13.23
CA ILE A 17 5.73 3.55 -12.52
C ILE A 17 6.17 3.95 -11.12
N LEU A 18 6.96 5.03 -10.97
CA LEU A 18 7.42 5.48 -9.65
C LEU A 18 6.28 5.95 -8.74
N ALA A 19 5.22 6.56 -9.28
CA ALA A 19 4.04 6.91 -8.52
C ALA A 19 3.27 5.65 -8.06
N SER A 20 3.10 4.67 -8.96
CA SER A 20 2.44 3.39 -8.64
C SER A 20 3.26 2.55 -7.65
N VAL A 21 4.59 2.53 -7.80
CA VAL A 21 5.52 1.94 -6.84
C VAL A 21 5.38 2.63 -5.48
N GLY A 22 5.37 3.97 -5.45
CA GLY A 22 5.18 4.72 -4.21
C GLY A 22 3.82 4.47 -3.55
N SER A 23 2.78 4.20 -4.34
CA SER A 23 1.48 3.77 -3.81
C SER A 23 1.52 2.38 -3.18
N ALA A 24 2.23 1.45 -3.82
CA ALA A 24 2.36 0.07 -3.37
C ALA A 24 3.36 -0.04 -2.21
N VAL A 25 4.54 0.58 -2.35
CA VAL A 25 5.59 0.60 -1.31
C VAL A 25 5.14 1.44 -0.11
N GLY A 26 4.87 0.77 0.99
CA GLY A 26 4.38 1.40 2.22
C GLY A 26 4.76 0.61 3.46
N MET A 27 3.97 0.77 4.51
CA MET A 27 4.16 0.01 5.76
C MET A 27 3.98 -1.49 5.54
N ALA A 28 3.21 -1.90 4.51
CA ALA A 28 3.08 -3.29 4.11
C ALA A 28 4.42 -3.94 3.74
N ASN A 29 5.33 -3.20 3.10
CA ASN A 29 6.66 -3.66 2.72
C ASN A 29 7.67 -3.53 3.86
N VAL A 30 7.67 -2.36 4.53
CA VAL A 30 8.69 -2.04 5.53
C VAL A 30 8.46 -2.80 6.82
N TRP A 31 7.22 -3.02 7.20
CA TRP A 31 6.85 -3.68 8.45
C TRP A 31 6.06 -4.96 8.25
N GLY A 32 4.97 -4.91 7.48
CA GLY A 32 4.04 -6.03 7.32
C GLY A 32 4.72 -7.26 6.74
N PHE A 33 5.48 -7.10 5.66
CA PHE A 33 6.15 -8.21 5.00
C PHE A 33 7.24 -8.87 5.88
N PRO A 34 8.21 -8.15 6.48
CA PRO A 34 9.18 -8.76 7.39
C PRO A 34 8.52 -9.47 8.58
N ASN A 35 7.49 -8.85 9.18
CA ASN A 35 6.74 -9.41 10.29
C ASN A 35 6.05 -10.72 9.91
N LYS A 36 5.29 -10.74 8.80
CA LYS A 36 4.60 -11.94 8.33
C LYS A 36 5.57 -13.02 7.86
N MET A 37 6.65 -12.66 7.18
CA MET A 37 7.70 -13.60 6.80
C MET A 37 8.37 -14.21 8.02
N GLY A 38 8.65 -13.41 9.05
CA GLY A 38 9.23 -13.85 10.31
C GLY A 38 8.35 -14.87 11.05
N SER A 39 7.05 -14.59 11.12
CA SER A 39 6.07 -15.43 11.82
C SER A 39 5.62 -16.65 11.04
N ASN A 40 5.81 -16.71 9.70
CA ASN A 40 5.21 -17.71 8.84
C ASN A 40 6.23 -18.50 7.99
N GLY A 41 7.35 -18.91 8.56
CA GLY A 41 8.23 -19.89 7.93
C GLY A 41 9.30 -19.34 6.97
N GLY A 42 9.58 -18.04 7.01
CA GLY A 42 10.73 -17.46 6.30
C GLY A 42 10.70 -17.67 4.78
N GLY A 43 11.69 -18.41 4.26
CA GLY A 43 11.84 -18.64 2.82
C GLY A 43 10.64 -19.36 2.17
N ALA A 44 9.91 -20.20 2.88
CA ALA A 44 8.70 -20.84 2.37
C ALA A 44 7.59 -19.81 2.11
N PHE A 45 7.38 -18.88 3.07
CA PHE A 45 6.45 -17.75 2.90
C PHE A 45 6.84 -16.88 1.70
N LEU A 46 8.14 -16.58 1.53
CA LEU A 46 8.63 -15.79 0.40
C LEU A 46 8.25 -16.43 -0.95
N LEU A 47 8.43 -17.73 -1.11
CA LEU A 47 8.10 -18.43 -2.37
C LEU A 47 6.60 -18.35 -2.68
N ILE A 48 5.74 -18.57 -1.68
CA ILE A 48 4.28 -18.48 -1.87
C ILE A 48 3.88 -17.02 -2.18
N TYR A 49 4.45 -16.05 -1.47
CA TYR A 49 4.22 -14.63 -1.72
C TYR A 49 4.55 -14.25 -3.16
N LEU A 50 5.72 -14.66 -3.68
CA LEU A 50 6.13 -14.41 -5.06
C LEU A 50 5.17 -15.02 -6.08
N LEU A 51 4.63 -16.20 -5.81
CA LEU A 51 3.61 -16.83 -6.65
C LEU A 51 2.34 -15.96 -6.74
N PHE A 52 1.84 -15.46 -5.60
CA PHE A 52 0.65 -14.61 -5.60
C PHE A 52 0.92 -13.23 -6.22
N VAL A 53 2.07 -12.62 -5.96
CA VAL A 53 2.49 -11.38 -6.62
C VAL A 53 2.49 -11.55 -8.13
N PHE A 54 3.03 -12.67 -8.64
CA PHE A 54 3.00 -12.96 -10.08
C PHE A 54 1.58 -13.02 -10.63
N ILE A 55 0.68 -13.74 -9.96
CA ILE A 55 -0.73 -13.87 -10.40
C ILE A 55 -1.41 -12.50 -10.39
N PHE A 56 -1.28 -11.75 -9.29
CA PHE A 56 -2.01 -10.49 -9.11
C PHE A 56 -1.45 -9.36 -9.97
N SER A 57 -0.15 -9.34 -10.23
CA SER A 57 0.47 -8.39 -11.17
C SER A 57 0.14 -8.69 -12.62
N TYR A 58 -0.18 -9.94 -12.95
CA TYR A 58 -0.54 -10.32 -14.31
C TYR A 58 -2.02 -10.04 -14.62
N VAL A 59 -2.92 -10.10 -13.63
CA VAL A 59 -4.37 -9.99 -13.85
C VAL A 59 -5.05 -8.94 -13.00
N GLY A 60 -4.87 -8.95 -11.68
CA GLY A 60 -5.62 -8.08 -10.75
C GLY A 60 -5.28 -6.62 -10.91
N LEU A 61 -4.02 -6.27 -10.75
CA LEU A 61 -3.53 -4.90 -10.86
C LEU A 61 -3.74 -4.30 -12.27
N PRO A 62 -3.46 -5.02 -13.39
CA PRO A 62 -3.77 -4.52 -14.71
C PRO A 62 -5.26 -4.27 -14.94
N ALA A 63 -6.14 -5.08 -14.36
CA ALA A 63 -7.58 -4.86 -14.46
C ALA A 63 -7.99 -3.54 -13.80
N GLU A 64 -7.48 -3.23 -12.60
CA GLU A 64 -7.74 -1.94 -11.93
C GLU A 64 -7.20 -0.76 -12.75
N PHE A 65 -5.98 -0.83 -13.26
CA PHE A 65 -5.43 0.21 -14.13
C PHE A 65 -6.27 0.39 -15.40
N ALA A 66 -6.68 -0.70 -16.05
CA ALA A 66 -7.49 -0.65 -17.24
C ALA A 66 -8.87 0.00 -16.98
N MET A 67 -9.48 -0.31 -15.84
CA MET A 67 -10.78 0.27 -15.46
C MET A 67 -10.68 1.76 -15.20
N GLY A 68 -9.68 2.21 -14.46
CA GLY A 68 -9.42 3.63 -14.24
C GLY A 68 -9.17 4.38 -15.54
N ARG A 69 -8.30 3.86 -16.41
CA ARG A 69 -7.97 4.43 -17.71
C ARG A 69 -9.19 4.51 -18.65
N ARG A 70 -9.99 3.45 -18.70
CA ARG A 70 -11.22 3.41 -19.49
C ARG A 70 -12.23 4.45 -19.03
N ALA A 71 -12.45 4.55 -17.71
CA ALA A 71 -13.40 5.49 -17.15
C ALA A 71 -12.88 6.95 -17.14
N ALA A 72 -11.55 7.14 -17.26
CA ALA A 72 -10.85 8.41 -17.12
C ALA A 72 -11.20 9.15 -15.81
N THR A 73 -11.45 8.40 -14.74
CA THR A 73 -11.83 8.89 -13.41
C THR A 73 -11.53 7.84 -12.34
N GLY A 74 -11.74 8.22 -11.06
CA GLY A 74 -11.53 7.34 -9.92
C GLY A 74 -12.56 6.23 -9.76
N THR A 75 -12.62 5.67 -8.57
CA THR A 75 -13.36 4.45 -8.22
C THR A 75 -14.84 4.48 -8.63
N LEU A 76 -15.58 5.53 -8.26
CA LEU A 76 -17.03 5.57 -8.51
C LEU A 76 -17.37 5.48 -9.99
N GLY A 77 -16.67 6.26 -10.83
CA GLY A 77 -16.92 6.24 -12.26
C GLY A 77 -16.41 4.96 -12.94
N ALA A 78 -15.36 4.32 -12.43
CA ALA A 78 -14.88 3.04 -12.94
C ALA A 78 -15.92 1.93 -12.75
N TYR A 79 -16.51 1.82 -11.55
CA TYR A 79 -17.59 0.87 -11.29
C TYR A 79 -18.85 1.18 -12.11
N GLU A 80 -19.26 2.46 -12.19
CA GLU A 80 -20.38 2.86 -13.03
C GLU A 80 -20.16 2.46 -14.50
N ASN A 81 -18.98 2.75 -15.04
CA ASN A 81 -18.62 2.42 -16.43
C ASN A 81 -18.61 0.92 -16.68
N ALA A 82 -18.00 0.12 -15.80
CA ALA A 82 -17.93 -1.33 -15.94
C ALA A 82 -19.32 -1.98 -15.95
N TRP A 83 -20.18 -1.60 -15.01
CA TRP A 83 -21.54 -2.15 -14.88
C TRP A 83 -22.47 -1.63 -15.99
N ALA A 84 -22.25 -0.41 -16.49
CA ALA A 84 -23.00 0.14 -17.62
C ALA A 84 -22.84 -0.65 -18.91
N THR A 85 -21.81 -1.49 -19.05
CA THR A 85 -21.66 -2.43 -20.18
C THR A 85 -22.83 -3.42 -20.29
N ARG A 86 -23.56 -3.68 -19.20
CA ARG A 86 -24.76 -4.53 -19.17
C ARG A 86 -26.04 -3.75 -19.44
N SER A 87 -26.22 -2.67 -18.72
CA SER A 87 -27.36 -1.75 -18.91
C SER A 87 -27.11 -0.43 -18.17
N LYS A 88 -27.84 0.62 -18.55
CA LYS A 88 -27.78 1.92 -17.90
C LYS A 88 -28.18 1.85 -16.41
N SER A 89 -29.13 0.99 -16.08
CA SER A 89 -29.58 0.77 -14.70
C SER A 89 -28.51 0.04 -13.87
N ALA A 90 -27.85 -0.97 -14.46
CA ALA A 90 -26.72 -1.63 -13.82
C ALA A 90 -25.56 -0.64 -13.55
N GLY A 91 -25.26 0.28 -14.47
CA GLY A 91 -24.26 1.32 -14.25
C GLY A 91 -24.51 2.15 -12.99
N LYS A 92 -25.77 2.57 -12.76
CA LYS A 92 -26.12 3.28 -11.51
C LYS A 92 -25.88 2.44 -10.26
N ALA A 93 -26.23 1.15 -10.30
CA ALA A 93 -25.96 0.23 -9.20
C ALA A 93 -24.44 0.05 -8.96
N GLY A 94 -23.65 -0.08 -10.04
CA GLY A 94 -22.18 -0.13 -9.96
C GLY A 94 -21.61 1.12 -9.29
N GLY A 95 -22.05 2.31 -9.70
CA GLY A 95 -21.62 3.57 -9.07
C GLY A 95 -22.01 3.67 -7.59
N LEU A 96 -23.11 3.05 -7.15
CA LEU A 96 -23.47 2.96 -5.73
C LEU A 96 -22.56 1.98 -4.98
N LEU A 97 -22.31 0.79 -5.56
CA LEU A 97 -21.45 -0.21 -4.96
C LEU A 97 -20.00 0.27 -4.83
N GLY A 98 -19.52 1.10 -5.76
CA GLY A 98 -18.18 1.70 -5.71
C GLY A 98 -17.89 2.56 -4.47
N TRP A 99 -18.93 3.01 -3.74
CA TRP A 99 -18.75 3.72 -2.48
C TRP A 99 -18.10 2.86 -1.38
N LEU A 100 -18.30 1.54 -1.40
CA LEU A 100 -17.72 0.65 -0.39
C LEU A 100 -16.19 0.59 -0.47
N PRO A 101 -15.55 0.23 -1.61
CA PRO A 101 -14.09 0.26 -1.70
C PRO A 101 -13.53 1.69 -1.59
N LEU A 102 -14.28 2.72 -2.00
CA LEU A 102 -13.87 4.10 -1.82
C LEU A 102 -13.84 4.51 -0.34
N ALA A 103 -14.87 4.16 0.42
CA ALA A 103 -14.88 4.35 1.87
C ALA A 103 -13.72 3.58 2.53
N GLY A 104 -13.43 2.36 2.05
CA GLY A 104 -12.26 1.59 2.47
C GLY A 104 -10.95 2.36 2.31
N SER A 105 -10.75 3.03 1.16
CA SER A 105 -9.57 3.88 0.96
C SER A 105 -9.48 5.04 1.95
N MET A 106 -10.59 5.66 2.33
CA MET A 106 -10.61 6.72 3.33
C MET A 106 -10.37 6.17 4.74
N CYS A 107 -11.01 5.07 5.09
CA CYS A 107 -10.87 4.45 6.40
C CYS A 107 -9.44 3.96 6.66
N ILE A 108 -8.80 3.36 5.65
CA ILE A 108 -7.39 2.96 5.79
C ILE A 108 -6.49 4.20 5.86
N ALA A 109 -6.75 5.26 5.11
CA ALA A 109 -5.97 6.50 5.18
C ALA A 109 -5.98 7.11 6.59
N VAL A 110 -7.12 7.10 7.28
CA VAL A 110 -7.23 7.59 8.67
C VAL A 110 -6.32 6.80 9.60
N GLY A 111 -6.41 5.47 9.63
CA GLY A 111 -5.56 4.65 10.50
C GLY A 111 -4.08 4.66 10.09
N TYR A 112 -3.81 4.72 8.79
CA TYR A 112 -2.46 4.78 8.24
C TYR A 112 -1.76 6.11 8.59
N ALA A 113 -2.48 7.23 8.59
CA ALA A 113 -1.96 8.53 9.00
C ALA A 113 -1.47 8.51 10.46
N VAL A 114 -2.13 7.78 11.35
CA VAL A 114 -1.69 7.61 12.75
C VAL A 114 -0.31 6.94 12.83
N ILE A 115 -0.09 5.84 12.09
CA ILE A 115 1.22 5.16 12.08
C ILE A 115 2.30 6.04 11.47
N VAL A 116 2.00 6.76 10.38
CA VAL A 116 2.95 7.72 9.79
C VAL A 116 3.27 8.86 10.76
N THR A 117 2.32 9.24 11.61
CA THR A 117 2.51 10.21 12.70
C THR A 117 3.52 9.70 13.73
N TYR A 118 3.42 8.43 14.14
CA TYR A 118 4.39 7.81 15.04
C TYR A 118 5.81 7.76 14.42
N ILE A 119 5.90 7.51 13.11
CA ILE A 119 7.17 7.54 12.38
C ILE A 119 7.76 8.96 12.37
N LEU A 120 6.93 9.98 12.16
CA LEU A 120 7.39 11.37 12.20
C LEU A 120 7.85 11.78 13.60
N LYS A 121 7.17 11.32 14.66
CA LYS A 121 7.61 11.48 16.05
C LYS A 121 8.97 10.81 16.28
N ALA A 122 9.13 9.57 15.83
CA ALA A 122 10.38 8.83 15.94
C ALA A 122 11.53 9.52 15.17
N LEU A 123 11.25 10.09 14.00
CA LEU A 123 12.21 10.91 13.27
C LEU A 123 12.60 12.16 14.05
N ALA A 124 11.63 12.88 14.61
CA ALA A 124 11.89 14.08 15.41
C ALA A 124 12.77 13.77 16.64
N ASP A 125 12.44 12.70 17.36
CA ASP A 125 13.20 12.28 18.54
C ASP A 125 14.60 11.74 18.18
N SER A 126 14.76 11.16 16.99
CA SER A 126 16.08 10.80 16.45
C SER A 126 16.91 12.03 16.12
N LEU A 127 16.29 13.05 15.50
CA LEU A 127 16.94 14.34 15.19
C LEU A 127 17.36 15.10 16.46
N LEU A 128 16.55 15.05 17.50
CA LEU A 128 16.87 15.64 18.82
C LEU A 128 17.89 14.80 19.61
N GLY A 129 18.01 13.51 19.29
CA GLY A 129 18.86 12.56 20.01
C GLY A 129 18.21 11.91 21.23
N THR A 130 17.00 12.30 21.58
CA THR A 130 16.26 11.76 22.73
C THR A 130 15.93 10.28 22.58
N LEU A 131 15.65 9.82 21.35
CA LEU A 131 15.42 8.39 21.09
C LEU A 131 16.66 7.53 21.39
N MET A 132 17.88 8.07 21.29
CA MET A 132 19.12 7.30 21.46
C MET A 132 19.44 6.98 22.92
N THR A 133 18.77 7.60 23.87
CA THR A 133 18.99 7.43 25.32
C THR A 133 17.75 6.97 26.07
N ALA A 134 16.61 6.87 25.39
CA ALA A 134 15.33 6.48 25.97
C ALA A 134 15.26 4.96 26.17
N ASP A 135 14.53 4.52 27.22
CA ASP A 135 13.95 3.19 27.23
C ASP A 135 12.90 3.11 26.10
N THR A 136 13.15 2.30 25.09
CA THR A 136 12.35 2.28 23.85
C THR A 136 10.92 1.84 24.09
N ALA A 137 10.69 0.90 25.01
CA ALA A 137 9.35 0.42 25.34
C ALA A 137 8.56 1.49 26.12
N ALA A 138 9.18 2.11 27.13
CA ALA A 138 8.58 3.21 27.87
C ALA A 138 8.34 4.43 26.97
N TRP A 139 9.28 4.75 26.08
CA TRP A 139 9.17 5.84 25.12
C TRP A 139 7.98 5.62 24.17
N PHE A 140 7.86 4.42 23.57
CA PHE A 140 6.75 4.10 22.69
C PHE A 140 5.42 4.09 23.45
N GLY A 141 5.35 3.46 24.62
CA GLY A 141 4.16 3.41 25.46
C GLY A 141 3.68 4.79 25.90
N ALA A 142 4.61 5.72 26.14
CA ALA A 142 4.27 7.07 26.63
C ALA A 142 3.39 7.84 25.63
N PHE A 143 3.67 7.77 24.33
CA PHE A 143 2.85 8.49 23.36
C PHE A 143 1.77 7.63 22.68
N SER A 144 2.00 6.34 22.49
CA SER A 144 1.00 5.44 21.90
C SER A 144 -0.13 5.06 22.86
N GLY A 145 0.10 5.21 24.18
CA GLY A 145 -0.90 5.00 25.22
C GLY A 145 -1.58 6.28 25.71
N THR A 146 -1.07 7.47 25.35
CA THR A 146 -1.60 8.75 25.85
C THR A 146 -2.41 9.45 24.76
N PRO A 147 -3.72 9.68 24.97
CA PRO A 147 -4.55 10.40 24.03
C PRO A 147 -4.00 11.80 23.72
N TYR A 148 -4.11 12.21 22.46
CA TYR A 148 -3.75 13.55 21.98
C TYR A 148 -2.27 13.94 22.10
N SER A 149 -1.39 12.99 22.36
CA SER A 149 0.04 13.24 22.59
C SER A 149 0.81 13.57 21.30
N VAL A 150 0.29 13.14 20.13
CA VAL A 150 0.97 13.26 18.82
C VAL A 150 0.25 14.18 17.83
N ILE A 151 -0.77 14.94 18.26
CA ILE A 151 -1.55 15.86 17.41
C ILE A 151 -0.68 16.75 16.51
N PRO A 152 0.39 17.43 16.99
CA PRO A 152 1.20 18.27 16.11
C PRO A 152 1.80 17.51 14.94
N TYR A 153 2.30 16.30 15.19
CA TYR A 153 2.85 15.42 14.15
C TYR A 153 1.76 14.91 13.20
N HIS A 154 0.57 14.62 13.73
CA HIS A 154 -0.58 14.16 12.94
C HIS A 154 -1.03 15.25 11.96
N ILE A 155 -1.15 16.48 12.41
CA ILE A 155 -1.46 17.61 11.54
C ILE A 155 -0.41 17.78 10.43
N VAL A 156 0.89 17.68 10.78
CA VAL A 156 1.97 17.79 9.80
C VAL A 156 1.90 16.68 8.75
N VAL A 157 1.64 15.44 9.15
CA VAL A 157 1.50 14.30 8.23
C VAL A 157 0.33 14.49 7.28
N VAL A 158 -0.86 14.78 7.80
CA VAL A 158 -2.08 14.89 6.99
C VAL A 158 -2.00 16.11 6.07
N VAL A 159 -1.72 17.29 6.63
CA VAL A 159 -1.63 18.53 5.84
C VAL A 159 -0.48 18.45 4.84
N GLY A 160 0.70 17.98 5.28
CA GLY A 160 1.86 17.81 4.41
C GLY A 160 1.57 16.88 3.24
N THR A 161 0.93 15.74 3.47
CA THR A 161 0.53 14.83 2.38
C THR A 161 -0.48 15.48 1.43
N LEU A 162 -1.51 16.14 1.94
CA LEU A 162 -2.54 16.79 1.12
C LEU A 162 -1.97 17.94 0.28
N LEU A 163 -0.97 18.69 0.79
CA LEU A 163 -0.26 19.70 0.01
C LEU A 163 0.47 19.09 -1.19
N THR A 164 1.01 17.89 -1.07
CA THR A 164 1.64 17.18 -2.20
C THR A 164 0.63 16.75 -3.28
N LEU A 165 -0.67 16.79 -2.99
CA LEU A 165 -1.75 16.43 -3.92
C LEU A 165 -2.34 17.65 -4.65
N PHE A 166 -1.91 18.87 -4.32
CA PHE A 166 -2.58 20.09 -4.79
C PHE A 166 -2.70 20.20 -6.32
N LEU A 167 -1.69 19.73 -7.05
CA LEU A 167 -1.67 19.69 -8.52
C LEU A 167 -2.04 18.31 -9.13
N GLY A 168 -2.59 17.38 -8.35
CA GLY A 168 -3.00 16.06 -8.80
C GLY A 168 -1.85 15.19 -9.29
N ALA A 169 -2.04 14.47 -10.38
CA ALA A 169 -1.05 13.55 -10.95
C ALA A 169 0.35 14.16 -11.11
N HIS A 170 0.44 15.44 -11.48
CA HIS A 170 1.72 16.13 -11.65
C HIS A 170 2.51 16.25 -10.33
N SER A 171 1.84 16.62 -9.23
CA SER A 171 2.48 16.68 -7.91
C SER A 171 2.90 15.30 -7.43
N ILE A 172 2.03 14.30 -7.56
CA ILE A 172 2.30 12.91 -7.20
C ILE A 172 3.54 12.40 -7.95
N GLU A 173 3.60 12.60 -9.27
CA GLU A 173 4.76 12.23 -10.09
C GLU A 173 6.05 12.89 -9.60
N LYS A 174 6.00 14.21 -9.36
CA LYS A 174 7.18 14.98 -8.94
C LYS A 174 7.72 14.50 -7.58
N THR A 175 6.85 14.26 -6.62
CA THR A 175 7.26 13.80 -5.28
C THR A 175 7.79 12.37 -5.33
N ASN A 176 7.13 11.46 -6.02
CA ASN A 176 7.55 10.07 -6.08
C ASN A 176 8.83 9.84 -6.91
N LYS A 177 9.13 10.68 -7.90
CA LYS A 177 10.43 10.69 -8.61
C LYS A 177 11.63 10.94 -7.70
N VAL A 178 11.42 11.60 -6.56
CA VAL A 178 12.47 11.85 -5.55
C VAL A 178 12.39 10.81 -4.43
N MET A 179 11.19 10.59 -3.88
CA MET A 179 11.01 9.77 -2.70
C MET A 179 11.36 8.30 -2.94
N MET A 180 10.95 7.72 -4.08
CA MET A 180 11.18 6.30 -4.33
C MET A 180 12.65 5.93 -4.56
N PRO A 181 13.42 6.62 -5.43
CA PRO A 181 14.85 6.33 -5.55
C PRO A 181 15.61 6.52 -4.22
N LEU A 182 15.27 7.54 -3.44
CA LEU A 182 15.89 7.74 -2.13
C LEU A 182 15.51 6.65 -1.13
N PHE A 183 14.27 6.18 -1.13
CA PHE A 183 13.84 5.04 -0.32
C PHE A 183 14.71 3.81 -0.59
N PHE A 184 14.84 3.40 -1.86
CA PHE A 184 15.67 2.25 -2.23
C PHE A 184 17.13 2.43 -1.85
N LEU A 185 17.69 3.61 -2.11
CA LEU A 185 19.09 3.92 -1.75
C LEU A 185 19.31 3.80 -0.24
N ILE A 186 18.43 4.37 0.57
CA ILE A 186 18.51 4.34 2.03
C ILE A 186 18.43 2.90 2.55
N PHE A 187 17.44 2.13 2.09
CA PHE A 187 17.29 0.75 2.53
C PHE A 187 18.47 -0.12 2.08
N LEU A 188 19.07 0.15 0.93
CA LEU A 188 20.30 -0.54 0.49
C LEU A 188 21.48 -0.23 1.43
N ILE A 189 21.66 1.04 1.82
CA ILE A 189 22.68 1.43 2.79
C ILE A 189 22.48 0.72 4.13
N LEU A 190 21.22 0.67 4.61
CA LEU A 190 20.86 -0.03 5.84
C LEU A 190 21.11 -1.54 5.72
N ALA A 191 20.77 -2.17 4.59
CA ALA A 191 21.01 -3.60 4.36
C ALA A 191 22.50 -3.94 4.40
N VAL A 192 23.35 -3.13 3.77
CA VAL A 192 24.82 -3.28 3.85
C VAL A 192 25.30 -3.16 5.31
N ARG A 193 24.80 -2.18 6.05
CA ARG A 193 25.16 -2.00 7.47
C ARG A 193 24.77 -3.20 8.34
N VAL A 194 23.56 -3.70 8.15
CA VAL A 194 23.03 -4.86 8.90
C VAL A 194 23.79 -6.14 8.54
N ALA A 195 24.17 -6.32 7.29
CA ALA A 195 24.95 -7.48 6.85
C ALA A 195 26.32 -7.60 7.58
N LEU A 196 26.82 -6.50 8.11
CA LEU A 196 28.07 -6.46 8.89
C LEU A 196 27.87 -6.71 10.40
N LEU A 197 26.64 -6.93 10.86
CA LEU A 197 26.36 -7.23 12.26
C LEU A 197 26.71 -8.69 12.59
N PRO A 198 27.31 -8.95 13.77
CA PRO A 198 27.50 -10.31 14.24
C PRO A 198 26.13 -11.03 14.38
N GLY A 199 26.04 -12.25 13.86
CA GLY A 199 24.79 -13.04 13.92
C GLY A 199 23.79 -12.79 12.79
N ALA A 200 23.96 -11.75 11.95
CA ALA A 200 23.05 -11.44 10.84
C ALA A 200 22.91 -12.60 9.82
N ALA A 201 23.96 -13.41 9.65
CA ALA A 201 23.96 -14.56 8.75
C ALA A 201 22.80 -15.54 9.02
N ALA A 202 22.44 -15.76 10.28
CA ALA A 202 21.32 -16.63 10.65
C ALA A 202 19.97 -16.09 10.11
N GLY A 203 19.78 -14.78 10.12
CA GLY A 203 18.59 -14.13 9.53
C GLY A 203 18.52 -14.31 8.02
N TYR A 204 19.63 -14.20 7.30
CA TYR A 204 19.67 -14.46 5.86
C TYR A 204 19.39 -15.92 5.53
N VAL A 205 19.97 -16.86 6.29
CA VAL A 205 19.64 -18.29 6.15
C VAL A 205 18.15 -18.52 6.36
N PHE A 206 17.55 -17.94 7.39
CA PHE A 206 16.10 -18.02 7.64
C PHE A 206 15.27 -17.50 6.47
N MET A 207 15.67 -16.37 5.87
CA MET A 207 14.95 -15.75 4.75
C MET A 207 14.99 -16.57 3.46
N PHE A 208 16.12 -17.20 3.17
CA PHE A 208 16.36 -17.82 1.86
C PHE A 208 16.40 -19.34 1.87
N THR A 209 16.29 -19.97 3.04
CA THR A 209 16.19 -21.42 3.15
C THR A 209 14.73 -21.82 3.40
N PRO A 210 14.00 -22.33 2.39
CA PRO A 210 12.62 -22.74 2.57
C PRO A 210 12.51 -23.94 3.54
N ARG A 211 11.66 -23.79 4.53
CA ARG A 211 11.22 -24.91 5.36
C ARG A 211 10.02 -25.57 4.67
N TRP A 212 10.26 -26.63 3.93
CA TRP A 212 9.26 -27.26 3.06
C TRP A 212 8.04 -27.78 3.84
N GLU A 213 8.23 -28.19 5.07
CA GLU A 213 7.14 -28.61 5.99
C GLU A 213 6.12 -27.48 6.20
N ALA A 214 6.55 -26.22 6.17
CA ALA A 214 5.69 -25.08 6.33
C ALA A 214 4.65 -24.95 5.18
N LEU A 215 4.93 -25.50 4.00
CA LEU A 215 3.97 -25.50 2.87
C LEU A 215 2.73 -26.34 3.13
N THR A 216 2.75 -27.24 4.12
CA THR A 216 1.60 -28.06 4.50
C THR A 216 0.58 -27.33 5.37
N ASP A 217 0.96 -26.15 5.92
CA ASP A 217 0.04 -25.31 6.68
C ASP A 217 -0.74 -24.39 5.73
N PRO A 218 -2.06 -24.54 5.60
CA PRO A 218 -2.89 -23.70 4.75
C PRO A 218 -2.83 -22.21 5.13
N MET A 219 -2.56 -21.90 6.41
CA MET A 219 -2.53 -20.52 6.87
C MET A 219 -1.37 -19.72 6.30
N ILE A 220 -0.23 -20.35 6.01
CA ILE A 220 0.91 -19.67 5.35
C ILE A 220 0.51 -19.20 3.96
N TRP A 221 -0.26 -20.01 3.22
CA TRP A 221 -0.79 -19.62 1.91
C TRP A 221 -1.74 -18.42 2.00
N ILE A 222 -2.59 -18.42 3.01
CA ILE A 222 -3.54 -17.31 3.27
C ILE A 222 -2.80 -16.04 3.63
N TRP A 223 -1.82 -16.10 4.56
CA TRP A 223 -1.02 -14.94 4.95
C TRP A 223 -0.19 -14.38 3.78
N ALA A 224 0.41 -15.24 2.97
CA ALA A 224 1.20 -14.82 1.81
C ALA A 224 0.31 -14.21 0.71
N MET A 225 -0.87 -14.79 0.48
CA MET A 225 -1.87 -14.25 -0.45
C MET A 225 -2.38 -12.88 0.01
N GLY A 226 -2.75 -12.74 1.28
CA GLY A 226 -3.21 -11.49 1.86
C GLY A 226 -2.13 -10.41 1.79
N GLN A 227 -0.88 -10.75 2.12
CA GLN A 227 0.25 -9.84 1.98
C GLN A 227 0.44 -9.37 0.53
N ALA A 228 0.31 -10.25 -0.46
CA ALA A 228 0.45 -9.88 -1.86
C ALA A 228 -0.70 -8.97 -2.34
N PHE A 229 -1.93 -9.23 -1.92
CA PHE A 229 -3.09 -8.37 -2.20
C PHE A 229 -2.90 -6.97 -1.62
N PHE A 230 -2.51 -6.91 -0.35
CA PHE A 230 -2.36 -5.65 0.38
C PHE A 230 -1.17 -4.84 -0.15
N SER A 231 -0.02 -5.48 -0.38
CA SER A 231 1.20 -4.84 -0.91
C SER A 231 0.97 -4.21 -2.27
N LEU A 232 0.33 -4.93 -3.20
CA LEU A 232 0.02 -4.42 -4.53
C LEU A 232 -1.15 -3.42 -4.55
N SER A 233 -1.74 -3.09 -3.41
CA SER A 233 -2.89 -2.19 -3.28
C SER A 233 -4.08 -2.56 -4.20
N VAL A 234 -4.30 -3.86 -4.45
CA VAL A 234 -5.41 -4.37 -5.27
C VAL A 234 -6.68 -4.41 -4.41
N THR A 235 -7.21 -3.24 -4.10
CA THR A 235 -8.29 -3.05 -3.12
C THR A 235 -9.64 -2.71 -3.73
N GLY A 236 -9.72 -2.70 -5.07
CA GLY A 236 -10.92 -2.23 -5.79
C GLY A 236 -11.07 -0.71 -5.81
N SER A 237 -10.02 0.06 -5.47
CA SER A 237 -10.09 1.52 -5.39
C SER A 237 -8.78 2.23 -5.74
N GLY A 238 -7.74 2.10 -4.92
CA GLY A 238 -6.55 2.94 -4.99
C GLY A 238 -5.84 2.93 -6.34
N MET A 239 -5.62 1.76 -6.93
CA MET A 239 -4.92 1.66 -8.21
C MET A 239 -5.77 2.09 -9.41
N ILE A 240 -7.09 2.14 -9.25
CA ILE A 240 -8.02 2.65 -10.28
C ILE A 240 -7.71 4.12 -10.60
N VAL A 241 -7.51 4.97 -9.60
CA VAL A 241 -7.24 6.39 -9.84
C VAL A 241 -5.90 6.62 -10.57
N TYR A 242 -4.90 5.81 -10.28
CA TYR A 242 -3.64 5.87 -11.01
C TYR A 242 -3.81 5.39 -12.46
N GLY A 243 -4.61 4.36 -12.67
CA GLY A 243 -5.01 3.93 -14.01
C GLY A 243 -5.70 5.05 -14.81
N ALA A 244 -6.53 5.89 -14.15
CA ALA A 244 -7.16 7.05 -14.79
C ALA A 244 -6.15 8.10 -15.30
N TYR A 245 -4.96 8.13 -14.73
CA TYR A 245 -3.87 9.04 -15.12
C TYR A 245 -2.86 8.41 -16.07
N LEU A 246 -3.01 7.11 -16.39
CA LEU A 246 -2.13 6.38 -17.31
C LEU A 246 -2.41 6.78 -18.75
N SER A 247 -1.35 7.00 -19.54
CA SER A 247 -1.46 7.24 -20.98
C SER A 247 -2.12 6.04 -21.70
N LYS A 248 -2.85 6.35 -22.76
CA LYS A 248 -3.48 5.32 -23.62
C LYS A 248 -2.47 4.51 -24.43
N ASP A 249 -1.25 5.00 -24.57
CA ASP A 249 -0.17 4.34 -25.34
C ASP A 249 0.60 3.31 -24.50
N GLU A 250 0.31 3.19 -23.20
CA GLU A 250 1.02 2.30 -22.29
C GLU A 250 0.31 0.93 -22.17
N ASP A 251 1.09 -0.14 -22.11
CA ASP A 251 0.59 -1.49 -21.82
C ASP A 251 0.34 -1.63 -20.30
N VAL A 252 -0.92 -1.75 -19.89
CA VAL A 252 -1.31 -1.84 -18.46
C VAL A 252 -0.73 -3.07 -17.76
N VAL A 253 -0.52 -4.18 -18.48
CA VAL A 253 0.05 -5.40 -17.89
C VAL A 253 1.54 -5.21 -17.65
N ASP A 254 2.23 -4.61 -18.61
CA ASP A 254 3.66 -4.35 -18.48
C ASP A 254 3.96 -3.36 -17.35
N VAL A 255 3.24 -2.26 -17.25
CA VAL A 255 3.44 -1.30 -16.13
C VAL A 255 3.03 -1.89 -14.78
N ALA A 256 2.01 -2.75 -14.72
CA ALA A 256 1.62 -3.44 -13.50
C ALA A 256 2.69 -4.43 -13.03
N GLN A 257 3.30 -5.18 -13.96
CA GLN A 257 4.40 -6.09 -13.64
C GLN A 257 5.64 -5.34 -13.15
N HIS A 258 5.99 -4.19 -13.74
CA HIS A 258 7.07 -3.34 -13.25
C HIS A 258 6.75 -2.78 -11.85
N THR A 259 5.52 -2.32 -11.62
CA THR A 259 5.10 -1.87 -10.29
C THR A 259 5.26 -2.97 -9.25
N ALA A 260 4.77 -4.18 -9.54
CA ALA A 260 4.88 -5.32 -8.65
C ALA A 260 6.33 -5.78 -8.42
N LEU A 261 7.17 -5.71 -9.45
CA LEU A 261 8.60 -6.02 -9.32
C LEU A 261 9.29 -5.07 -8.33
N PHE A 262 9.11 -3.77 -8.49
CA PHE A 262 9.72 -2.79 -7.57
C PHE A 262 9.11 -2.84 -6.17
N ASP A 263 7.81 -3.09 -6.04
CA ASP A 263 7.14 -3.34 -4.77
C ASP A 263 7.75 -4.54 -4.04
N THR A 264 7.93 -5.65 -4.75
CA THR A 264 8.56 -6.87 -4.22
C THR A 264 10.03 -6.63 -3.82
N ILE A 265 10.78 -5.91 -4.66
CA ILE A 265 12.17 -5.54 -4.32
C ILE A 265 12.18 -4.71 -3.03
N ALA A 266 11.26 -3.74 -2.88
CA ALA A 266 11.16 -2.93 -1.66
C ALA A 266 10.86 -3.79 -0.43
N ALA A 267 9.92 -4.73 -0.52
CA ALA A 267 9.59 -5.64 0.57
C ALA A 267 10.77 -6.53 0.96
N VAL A 268 11.46 -7.11 -0.03
CA VAL A 268 12.63 -7.98 0.21
C VAL A 268 13.79 -7.17 0.79
N VAL A 269 14.08 -5.98 0.26
CA VAL A 269 15.17 -5.12 0.78
C VAL A 269 14.88 -4.66 2.20
N ALA A 270 13.62 -4.34 2.53
CA ALA A 270 13.23 -4.04 3.91
C ALA A 270 13.41 -5.27 4.82
N ALA A 271 13.04 -6.46 4.36
CA ALA A 271 13.25 -7.69 5.11
C ALA A 271 14.74 -8.00 5.31
N LEU A 272 15.61 -7.72 4.32
CA LEU A 272 17.08 -7.84 4.44
C LEU A 272 17.69 -6.92 5.50
N VAL A 273 17.00 -5.85 5.87
CA VAL A 273 17.38 -4.98 7.00
C VAL A 273 16.83 -5.54 8.31
N ILE A 274 15.53 -5.79 8.36
CA ILE A 274 14.82 -6.02 9.61
C ILE A 274 15.06 -7.42 10.17
N ILE A 275 14.90 -8.47 9.35
CA ILE A 275 15.01 -9.85 9.84
C ILE A 275 16.43 -10.16 10.35
N PRO A 276 17.51 -9.92 9.59
CA PRO A 276 18.85 -10.20 10.10
C PRO A 276 19.26 -9.33 11.29
N ALA A 277 18.73 -8.08 11.37
CA ALA A 277 18.96 -7.24 12.55
C ALA A 277 18.32 -7.84 13.80
N CYS A 278 17.05 -8.31 13.72
CA CYS A 278 16.39 -9.00 14.83
C CYS A 278 17.16 -10.28 15.24
N PHE A 279 17.61 -11.09 14.28
CA PHE A 279 18.40 -12.29 14.57
C PHE A 279 19.73 -11.98 15.25
N SER A 280 20.41 -10.87 14.87
CA SER A 280 21.65 -10.44 15.51
C SER A 280 21.50 -10.12 16.99
N TYR A 281 20.32 -9.66 17.40
CA TYR A 281 20.01 -9.24 18.77
C TYR A 281 19.10 -10.22 19.52
N GLY A 282 18.72 -11.33 18.90
CA GLY A 282 17.81 -12.33 19.51
C GLY A 282 16.40 -11.79 19.77
N LEU A 283 15.95 -10.82 18.95
CA LEU A 283 14.65 -10.17 19.08
C LEU A 283 13.60 -10.80 18.16
N ASP A 284 12.33 -10.73 18.58
CA ASP A 284 11.22 -11.29 17.81
C ASP A 284 10.89 -10.43 16.58
N VAL A 285 10.95 -11.06 15.40
CA VAL A 285 10.54 -10.43 14.14
C VAL A 285 9.01 -10.28 14.06
N GLY A 286 8.27 -11.12 14.78
CA GLY A 286 6.79 -11.14 14.82
C GLY A 286 6.16 -10.13 15.76
N ALA A 287 6.91 -9.17 16.31
CA ALA A 287 6.46 -8.26 17.38
C ALA A 287 5.40 -7.20 16.98
N GLY A 288 4.85 -7.25 15.76
CA GLY A 288 3.85 -6.28 15.29
C GLY A 288 4.39 -4.83 15.25
N PRO A 289 3.60 -3.80 15.64
CA PRO A 289 4.04 -2.40 15.64
C PRO A 289 5.29 -2.14 16.49
N SER A 290 5.49 -2.92 17.56
CA SER A 290 6.68 -2.82 18.41
C SER A 290 7.98 -3.08 17.65
N LEU A 291 7.94 -3.79 16.53
CA LEU A 291 9.10 -3.98 15.65
C LEU A 291 9.72 -2.65 15.22
N LEU A 292 8.89 -1.68 14.83
CA LEU A 292 9.35 -0.38 14.34
C LEU A 292 9.70 0.62 15.45
N PHE A 293 9.04 0.53 16.59
CA PHE A 293 9.10 1.57 17.62
C PHE A 293 9.78 1.14 18.91
N VAL A 294 10.04 -0.16 19.05
CA VAL A 294 10.79 -0.73 20.20
C VAL A 294 12.02 -1.48 19.70
N THR A 295 11.81 -2.54 18.88
CA THR A 295 12.90 -3.44 18.46
C THR A 295 13.96 -2.72 17.64
N LEU A 296 13.58 -2.03 16.56
CA LEU A 296 14.55 -1.30 15.72
C LEU A 296 15.25 -0.16 16.46
N PRO A 297 14.58 0.72 17.23
CA PRO A 297 15.27 1.70 18.05
C PRO A 297 16.28 1.09 19.02
N THR A 298 15.94 -0.02 19.69
CA THR A 298 16.88 -0.71 20.60
C THR A 298 18.17 -1.16 19.85
N ILE A 299 18.02 -1.74 18.66
CA ILE A 299 19.16 -2.11 17.82
C ILE A 299 19.98 -0.87 17.42
N LEU A 300 19.28 0.21 17.02
CA LEU A 300 19.92 1.44 16.58
C LEU A 300 20.65 2.18 17.72
N GLN A 301 20.22 2.05 18.96
CA GLN A 301 20.93 2.60 20.12
C GLN A 301 22.27 1.93 20.36
N ASP A 302 22.41 0.64 20.04
CA ASP A 302 23.57 -0.17 20.34
C ASP A 302 24.66 -0.15 19.24
N ILE A 303 24.31 0.27 18.01
CA ILE A 303 25.26 0.27 16.89
C ILE A 303 26.00 1.59 16.72
N PRO A 304 27.27 1.57 16.25
CA PRO A 304 27.99 2.79 15.86
C PRO A 304 27.22 3.63 14.85
N LEU A 305 27.16 4.95 15.05
CA LEU A 305 26.37 5.89 14.23
C LEU A 305 24.85 5.62 14.25
N GLY A 306 24.33 4.92 15.25
CA GLY A 306 22.92 4.52 15.32
C GLY A 306 21.94 5.67 15.16
N ARG A 307 22.25 6.87 15.72
CA ARG A 307 21.44 8.07 15.51
C ARG A 307 21.32 8.44 14.02
N LEU A 308 22.42 8.37 13.26
CA LEU A 308 22.38 8.64 11.82
C LEU A 308 21.51 7.60 11.10
N PHE A 309 21.68 6.32 11.43
CA PHE A 309 20.90 5.24 10.84
C PHE A 309 19.41 5.33 11.23
N ALA A 310 19.07 5.76 12.45
CA ALA A 310 17.70 6.03 12.85
C ALA A 310 17.06 7.14 12.01
N ILE A 311 17.77 8.26 11.83
CA ILE A 311 17.28 9.38 11.01
C ILE A 311 17.01 8.93 9.58
N ILE A 312 17.96 8.26 8.91
CA ILE A 312 17.79 7.84 7.52
C ILE A 312 16.70 6.76 7.38
N LEU A 313 16.58 5.84 8.34
CA LEU A 313 15.50 4.84 8.37
C LEU A 313 14.12 5.52 8.43
N TYR A 314 13.90 6.40 9.41
CA TYR A 314 12.61 7.05 9.57
C TYR A 314 12.29 8.03 8.42
N VAL A 315 13.29 8.67 7.80
CA VAL A 315 13.09 9.44 6.56
C VAL A 315 12.58 8.55 5.44
N ALA A 316 13.19 7.38 5.22
CA ALA A 316 12.72 6.43 4.21
C ALA A 316 11.30 5.95 4.49
N MET A 317 10.98 5.68 5.76
CA MET A 317 9.63 5.27 6.18
C MET A 317 8.60 6.38 6.00
N ILE A 318 8.96 7.66 6.23
CA ILE A 318 8.09 8.80 5.90
C ILE A 318 7.82 8.85 4.39
N PHE A 319 8.82 8.63 3.55
CA PHE A 319 8.61 8.61 2.10
C PHE A 319 7.63 7.50 1.69
N ALA A 320 7.79 6.28 2.21
CA ALA A 320 6.87 5.18 1.98
C ALA A 320 5.46 5.48 2.51
N GLY A 321 5.36 6.06 3.71
CA GLY A 321 4.09 6.42 4.34
C GLY A 321 3.34 7.49 3.56
N VAL A 322 4.00 8.58 3.20
CA VAL A 322 3.40 9.70 2.47
C VAL A 322 2.97 9.29 1.06
N SER A 323 3.78 8.50 0.35
CA SER A 323 3.44 8.06 -1.01
C SER A 323 2.19 7.16 -1.05
N SER A 324 2.03 6.27 -0.06
CA SER A 324 0.81 5.47 0.08
C SER A 324 -0.41 6.31 0.47
N LEU A 325 -0.26 7.27 1.40
CA LEU A 325 -1.34 8.21 1.76
C LEU A 325 -1.76 9.07 0.55
N GLN A 326 -0.83 9.48 -0.32
CA GLN A 326 -1.14 10.20 -1.55
C GLN A 326 -2.15 9.41 -2.40
N ASN A 327 -1.93 8.11 -2.60
CA ASN A 327 -2.85 7.27 -3.37
C ASN A 327 -4.22 7.17 -2.72
N MET A 328 -4.27 6.90 -1.42
CA MET A 328 -5.53 6.74 -0.67
C MET A 328 -6.37 8.02 -0.74
N PHE A 329 -5.77 9.18 -0.51
CA PHE A 329 -6.45 10.48 -0.61
C PHE A 329 -6.83 10.83 -2.04
N GLU A 330 -5.98 10.54 -3.03
CA GLU A 330 -6.26 10.83 -4.44
C GLU A 330 -7.42 10.00 -4.98
N ALA A 331 -7.53 8.73 -4.58
CA ALA A 331 -8.66 7.87 -4.94
C ALA A 331 -10.00 8.49 -4.49
N VAL A 332 -10.03 9.02 -3.27
CA VAL A 332 -11.21 9.68 -2.72
C VAL A 332 -11.43 11.04 -3.37
N ALA A 333 -10.37 11.84 -3.54
CA ALA A 333 -10.46 13.17 -4.12
C ALA A 333 -11.00 13.15 -5.55
N GLU A 334 -10.44 12.32 -6.43
CA GLU A 334 -10.89 12.23 -7.84
C GLU A 334 -12.33 11.68 -7.93
N SER A 335 -12.66 10.69 -7.12
CA SER A 335 -14.02 10.14 -7.08
C SER A 335 -15.07 11.16 -6.61
N LEU A 336 -14.75 11.97 -5.60
CA LEU A 336 -15.64 13.04 -5.13
C LEU A 336 -15.79 14.16 -6.17
N MET A 337 -14.71 14.59 -6.82
CA MET A 337 -14.78 15.59 -7.89
C MET A 337 -15.57 15.09 -9.09
N HIS A 338 -15.45 13.80 -9.43
CA HIS A 338 -16.27 13.18 -10.48
C HIS A 338 -17.76 13.19 -10.11
N LYS A 339 -18.09 12.77 -8.89
CA LYS A 339 -19.49 12.68 -8.44
C LYS A 339 -20.12 14.03 -8.19
N PHE A 340 -19.35 15.00 -7.72
CA PHE A 340 -19.79 16.34 -7.38
C PHE A 340 -18.98 17.40 -8.14
N PRO A 341 -19.26 17.64 -9.44
CA PRO A 341 -18.47 18.52 -10.30
C PRO A 341 -18.40 20.00 -9.85
N ARG A 342 -19.23 20.39 -8.88
CA ARG A 342 -19.21 21.74 -8.29
C ARG A 342 -18.11 21.90 -7.23
N LEU A 343 -17.54 20.81 -6.72
CA LEU A 343 -16.47 20.86 -5.72
C LEU A 343 -15.13 21.16 -6.42
N SER A 344 -14.46 22.22 -5.97
CA SER A 344 -13.09 22.46 -6.39
C SER A 344 -12.13 21.45 -5.73
N ARG A 345 -10.97 21.21 -6.35
CA ARG A 345 -9.94 20.35 -5.77
C ARG A 345 -9.55 20.80 -4.35
N THR A 346 -9.35 22.11 -4.17
CA THR A 346 -9.03 22.65 -2.84
C THR A 346 -10.11 22.34 -1.80
N ALA A 347 -11.38 22.51 -2.17
CA ALA A 347 -12.49 22.18 -1.25
C ALA A 347 -12.49 20.70 -0.87
N VAL A 348 -12.25 19.80 -1.83
CA VAL A 348 -12.15 18.36 -1.57
C VAL A 348 -10.97 18.04 -0.66
N LEU A 349 -9.79 18.59 -0.90
CA LEU A 349 -8.62 18.37 -0.04
C LEU A 349 -8.86 18.86 1.40
N VAL A 350 -9.56 20.00 1.57
CA VAL A 350 -9.97 20.48 2.90
C VAL A 350 -10.95 19.51 3.56
N ILE A 351 -11.93 18.99 2.83
CA ILE A 351 -12.85 17.98 3.36
C ILE A 351 -12.09 16.74 3.81
N LEU A 352 -11.14 16.24 3.01
CA LEU A 352 -10.32 15.08 3.36
C LEU A 352 -9.48 15.36 4.61
N CYS A 353 -8.90 16.56 4.73
CA CYS A 353 -8.16 17.00 5.91
C CYS A 353 -9.03 16.94 7.16
N VAL A 354 -10.21 17.56 7.12
CA VAL A 354 -11.16 17.59 8.25
C VAL A 354 -11.63 16.20 8.63
N VAL A 355 -11.96 15.35 7.65
CA VAL A 355 -12.39 13.96 7.89
C VAL A 355 -11.24 13.14 8.49
N CYS A 356 -10.04 13.19 7.89
CA CYS A 356 -8.90 12.41 8.37
C CYS A 356 -8.49 12.81 9.79
N LEU A 357 -8.33 14.10 10.07
CA LEU A 357 -7.99 14.58 11.40
C LEU A 357 -9.13 14.38 12.40
N GLY A 358 -10.37 14.63 11.99
CA GLY A 358 -11.55 14.49 12.85
C GLY A 358 -11.73 13.08 13.42
N PHE A 359 -11.51 12.05 12.58
CA PHE A 359 -11.51 10.66 13.04
C PHE A 359 -10.16 10.24 13.63
N GLY A 360 -9.05 10.61 12.98
CA GLY A 360 -7.71 10.14 13.31
C GLY A 360 -7.22 10.61 14.69
N ILE A 361 -7.49 11.86 15.08
CA ILE A 361 -7.09 12.39 16.40
C ILE A 361 -7.70 11.58 17.53
N GLY A 362 -8.95 11.09 17.37
CA GLY A 362 -9.58 10.22 18.36
C GLY A 362 -9.00 8.81 18.42
N MET A 363 -8.16 8.41 17.45
CA MET A 363 -7.59 7.07 17.30
C MET A 363 -6.07 7.03 17.45
N GLU A 364 -5.47 8.08 18.03
CA GLU A 364 -4.01 8.15 18.18
C GLU A 364 -3.43 7.16 19.20
N THR A 365 -4.26 6.52 20.02
CA THR A 365 -3.80 5.49 20.95
C THR A 365 -3.91 4.10 20.30
N ILE A 366 -2.95 3.20 20.61
CA ILE A 366 -2.89 1.84 20.01
C ILE A 366 -4.15 1.03 20.33
N ASP A 367 -4.73 1.18 21.50
CA ASP A 367 -5.95 0.50 21.93
C ASP A 367 -7.19 0.89 21.10
N LYS A 368 -7.22 2.09 20.55
CA LYS A 368 -8.26 2.56 19.62
C LYS A 368 -7.89 2.34 18.16
N TRP A 369 -6.62 2.50 17.83
CA TRP A 369 -6.11 2.30 16.48
C TRP A 369 -6.25 0.83 16.02
N GLY A 370 -5.88 -0.12 16.90
CA GLY A 370 -5.96 -1.56 16.59
C GLY A 370 -7.35 -1.97 16.11
N PRO A 371 -8.42 -1.80 16.93
CA PRO A 371 -9.78 -2.16 16.52
C PRO A 371 -10.28 -1.44 15.26
N TRP A 372 -9.84 -0.20 15.01
CA TRP A 372 -10.15 0.50 13.76
C TRP A 372 -9.49 -0.18 12.56
N MET A 373 -8.20 -0.52 12.68
CA MET A 373 -7.48 -1.20 11.60
C MET A 373 -8.02 -2.63 11.36
N ASP A 374 -8.42 -3.32 12.41
CA ASP A 374 -9.09 -4.62 12.30
C ASP A 374 -10.41 -4.50 11.53
N LEU A 375 -11.25 -3.53 11.88
CA LEU A 375 -12.50 -3.26 11.13
C LEU A 375 -12.21 -3.02 9.64
N VAL A 376 -11.20 -2.23 9.33
CA VAL A 376 -10.86 -1.90 7.94
C VAL A 376 -10.26 -3.10 7.21
N SER A 377 -9.28 -3.79 7.81
CA SER A 377 -8.50 -4.85 7.17
C SER A 377 -9.26 -6.19 7.09
N ILE A 378 -10.12 -6.48 8.07
CA ILE A 378 -10.90 -7.74 8.11
C ILE A 378 -12.16 -7.63 7.24
N TYR A 379 -12.84 -6.48 7.27
CA TYR A 379 -14.17 -6.37 6.66
C TYR A 379 -14.15 -5.50 5.40
N ILE A 380 -13.73 -4.25 5.49
CA ILE A 380 -13.97 -3.28 4.42
C ILE A 380 -13.09 -3.56 3.19
N ILE A 381 -11.79 -3.74 3.39
CA ILE A 381 -10.84 -3.92 2.29
C ILE A 381 -11.06 -5.25 1.54
N PRO A 382 -11.18 -6.42 2.21
CA PRO A 382 -11.41 -7.67 1.49
C PRO A 382 -12.73 -7.70 0.70
N ILE A 383 -13.80 -7.10 1.26
CA ILE A 383 -15.07 -6.98 0.53
C ILE A 383 -14.91 -6.05 -0.68
N GLY A 384 -14.24 -4.91 -0.50
CA GLY A 384 -13.98 -3.95 -1.59
C GLY A 384 -13.17 -4.56 -2.73
N ALA A 385 -12.08 -5.27 -2.41
CA ALA A 385 -11.23 -5.97 -3.38
C ALA A 385 -12.00 -7.05 -4.15
N THR A 386 -12.79 -7.85 -3.43
CA THR A 386 -13.63 -8.91 -4.03
C THR A 386 -14.72 -8.31 -4.93
N LEU A 387 -15.34 -7.22 -4.50
CA LEU A 387 -16.34 -6.51 -5.29
C LEU A 387 -15.73 -5.97 -6.60
N GLY A 388 -14.51 -5.43 -6.55
CA GLY A 388 -13.75 -5.04 -7.74
C GLY A 388 -13.51 -6.22 -8.67
N ALA A 389 -12.91 -7.29 -8.16
CA ALA A 389 -12.63 -8.50 -8.92
C ALA A 389 -13.87 -9.07 -9.63
N ILE A 390 -15.00 -9.18 -8.91
CA ILE A 390 -16.29 -9.62 -9.48
C ILE A 390 -16.78 -8.63 -10.53
N SER A 391 -16.69 -7.33 -10.28
CA SER A 391 -17.17 -6.29 -11.19
C SER A 391 -16.46 -6.36 -12.54
N TRP A 392 -15.15 -6.57 -12.54
CA TRP A 392 -14.37 -6.62 -13.80
C TRP A 392 -14.57 -7.92 -14.57
N PHE A 393 -14.54 -9.09 -13.89
CA PHE A 393 -14.48 -10.40 -14.55
C PHE A 393 -15.84 -11.11 -14.69
N TYR A 394 -16.87 -10.72 -13.93
CA TYR A 394 -18.19 -11.36 -14.00
C TYR A 394 -19.29 -10.41 -14.44
N VAL A 395 -19.26 -9.14 -14.02
CA VAL A 395 -20.31 -8.18 -14.38
C VAL A 395 -20.00 -7.50 -15.71
N MET A 396 -18.79 -6.95 -15.89
CA MET A 396 -18.41 -6.30 -17.14
C MET A 396 -18.44 -7.28 -18.32
N LYS A 397 -18.79 -6.80 -19.51
CA LYS A 397 -18.71 -7.63 -20.73
C LYS A 397 -17.24 -7.95 -21.02
N LYS A 398 -16.97 -9.22 -21.33
CA LYS A 398 -15.63 -9.72 -21.61
C LYS A 398 -14.87 -8.92 -22.66
N ASP A 399 -15.53 -8.65 -23.80
CA ASP A 399 -14.89 -7.98 -24.93
C ASP A 399 -14.50 -6.54 -24.56
N GLU A 400 -15.33 -5.86 -23.77
CA GLU A 400 -15.08 -4.53 -23.24
C GLU A 400 -13.90 -4.49 -22.26
N LEU A 401 -13.76 -5.53 -21.41
CA LEU A 401 -12.62 -5.67 -20.51
C LEU A 401 -11.34 -5.94 -21.28
N LEU A 402 -11.39 -6.85 -22.26
CA LEU A 402 -10.23 -7.17 -23.11
C LEU A 402 -9.80 -5.96 -23.93
N ASP A 403 -10.74 -5.18 -24.48
CA ASP A 403 -10.45 -3.94 -25.19
C ASP A 403 -9.74 -2.92 -24.27
N ALA A 404 -10.26 -2.74 -23.05
CA ALA A 404 -9.66 -1.83 -22.07
C ALA A 404 -8.23 -2.23 -21.68
N VAL A 405 -7.96 -3.52 -21.50
CA VAL A 405 -6.63 -4.05 -21.16
C VAL A 405 -5.67 -3.97 -22.34
N ASN A 406 -6.16 -4.22 -23.54
CA ASN A 406 -5.35 -4.22 -24.77
C ASN A 406 -5.08 -2.83 -25.34
N THR A 407 -5.76 -1.80 -24.87
CA THR A 407 -5.46 -0.42 -25.28
C THR A 407 -3.99 -0.09 -24.96
N GLY A 408 -3.22 0.33 -25.97
CA GLY A 408 -1.78 0.65 -25.84
C GLY A 408 -0.86 -0.58 -25.73
N SER A 409 -1.40 -1.80 -25.83
CA SER A 409 -0.60 -3.03 -25.71
C SER A 409 -0.01 -3.48 -27.04
N GLY A 410 1.30 -3.76 -27.05
CA GLY A 410 1.97 -4.44 -28.16
C GLY A 410 1.72 -5.96 -28.18
N LYS A 411 1.20 -6.55 -27.11
CA LYS A 411 0.88 -7.97 -26.97
C LYS A 411 -0.57 -8.14 -26.56
N LEU A 412 -1.43 -8.56 -27.49
CA LEU A 412 -2.85 -8.73 -27.21
C LEU A 412 -3.10 -9.83 -26.19
N ARG A 413 -3.85 -9.49 -25.15
CA ARG A 413 -4.38 -10.44 -24.15
C ARG A 413 -5.69 -10.99 -24.66
N GLY A 414 -5.83 -12.31 -24.61
CA GLY A 414 -7.00 -13.02 -25.11
C GLY A 414 -7.74 -13.80 -24.03
N ASN A 415 -8.39 -14.88 -24.49
CA ASN A 415 -9.20 -15.75 -23.63
C ASN A 415 -8.45 -16.31 -22.42
N LEU A 416 -7.17 -16.65 -22.59
CA LEU A 416 -6.36 -17.19 -21.48
C LEU A 416 -6.23 -16.16 -20.32
N TRP A 417 -5.88 -14.92 -20.64
CA TRP A 417 -5.77 -13.85 -19.64
C TRP A 417 -7.09 -13.65 -18.91
N TYR A 418 -8.20 -13.57 -19.66
CA TYR A 418 -9.54 -13.44 -19.08
C TYR A 418 -9.90 -14.64 -18.20
N SER A 419 -9.57 -15.86 -18.63
CA SER A 419 -9.85 -17.09 -17.86
C SER A 419 -9.05 -17.15 -16.57
N VAL A 420 -7.78 -16.75 -16.58
CA VAL A 420 -6.97 -16.62 -15.35
C VAL A 420 -7.61 -15.60 -14.40
N GLY A 421 -8.06 -14.46 -14.92
CA GLY A 421 -8.79 -13.48 -14.09
C GLY A 421 -10.06 -14.04 -13.48
N ARG A 422 -10.89 -14.67 -14.32
CA ARG A 422 -12.20 -15.16 -13.91
C ARG A 422 -12.16 -16.38 -12.99
N TYR A 423 -11.27 -17.36 -13.27
CA TYR A 423 -11.27 -18.66 -12.61
C TYR A 423 -10.13 -18.87 -11.62
N VAL A 424 -9.14 -17.98 -11.57
CA VAL A 424 -8.05 -18.01 -10.59
C VAL A 424 -8.11 -16.78 -9.69
N TYR A 425 -7.96 -15.57 -10.24
CA TYR A 425 -7.89 -14.35 -9.45
C TYR A 425 -9.16 -14.06 -8.64
N VAL A 426 -10.35 -14.13 -9.25
CA VAL A 426 -11.62 -13.86 -8.53
C VAL A 426 -11.87 -14.89 -7.42
N PRO A 427 -11.73 -16.22 -7.64
CA PRO A 427 -11.83 -17.19 -6.55
C PRO A 427 -10.83 -16.95 -5.42
N LEU A 428 -9.58 -16.58 -5.71
CA LEU A 428 -8.60 -16.23 -4.69
C LEU A 428 -9.04 -15.02 -3.87
N ALA A 429 -9.56 -13.97 -4.51
CA ALA A 429 -10.12 -12.81 -3.82
C ALA A 429 -11.31 -13.18 -2.92
N VAL A 430 -12.21 -14.04 -3.41
CA VAL A 430 -13.35 -14.54 -2.62
C VAL A 430 -12.88 -15.37 -1.43
N ILE A 431 -11.93 -16.30 -1.63
CA ILE A 431 -11.36 -17.11 -0.55
C ILE A 431 -10.74 -16.20 0.52
N LEU A 432 -9.92 -15.22 0.11
CA LEU A 432 -9.31 -14.28 1.04
C LEU A 432 -10.35 -13.50 1.83
N CYS A 433 -11.40 -13.00 1.16
CA CYS A 433 -12.50 -12.31 1.80
C CYS A 433 -13.25 -13.22 2.80
N CYS A 434 -13.56 -14.45 2.42
CA CYS A 434 -14.20 -15.42 3.32
C CYS A 434 -13.33 -15.70 4.54
N VAL A 435 -12.04 -15.94 4.36
CA VAL A 435 -11.12 -16.21 5.48
C VAL A 435 -11.03 -14.99 6.39
N ALA A 436 -10.89 -13.76 5.83
CA ALA A 436 -10.91 -12.54 6.62
C ALA A 436 -12.16 -12.45 7.50
N LEU A 437 -13.34 -12.62 6.89
CA LEU A 437 -14.63 -12.44 7.57
C LEU A 437 -14.94 -13.53 8.59
N PHE A 438 -14.69 -14.82 8.27
CA PHE A 438 -15.10 -15.92 9.12
C PHE A 438 -14.05 -16.32 10.16
N MET A 439 -12.77 -16.10 9.87
CA MET A 439 -11.68 -16.42 10.81
C MET A 439 -11.17 -15.15 11.53
N HIS A 440 -11.72 -13.97 11.24
CA HIS A 440 -11.33 -12.68 11.81
C HIS A 440 -9.82 -12.40 11.64
N VAL A 441 -9.29 -12.67 10.44
CA VAL A 441 -7.88 -12.48 10.12
C VAL A 441 -7.68 -11.15 9.41
N ALA A 442 -6.86 -10.27 10.00
CA ALA A 442 -6.42 -9.00 9.40
C ALA A 442 -5.19 -9.23 8.51
N PHE A 443 -5.25 -8.81 7.25
CA PHE A 443 -4.17 -8.98 6.27
C PHE A 443 -3.31 -7.74 6.11
#